data_b34e9385077e628d46969edd446a0859
#
_entry.id   b34e9385077e628d46969edd446a0859
#
_cell.length_a   1.000
_cell.length_b   1.000
_cell.length_c   1.000
_cell.angle_alpha   90.00
_cell.angle_beta   90.00
_cell.angle_gamma   90.00
#
_symmetry.space_group_name_H-M   'P 1'
#
loop_
_entity.id
_entity.type
_entity.pdbx_description
1 polymer ?
#
loop_
_entity_poly.entity_id
_entity_poly.type
_entity_poly.pdbx_seq_one_letter_code
_entity_poly.pdbx_strand_id
1 'polypeptide(L)'
;MFSGYKTLVSTRGAMKFSIPGVIARMPISMDSLALIFIVVAVSDSYALAGALSATASVVMAFATPHWSRVADRIGQSAMLVRVIPFKVIGLSLFTVLVLNEAPVWTWFATIILAESMSVNTGGLVRRRWLHILSPDKTSYAEDEQDRHLVNTAYSFEAIMDEVVFILGPIIVTACATTIAPAAGIISGIIFVLIGVPLFVMQKSTEPPATPKRIVDPHPAVILNKRVQAVVLATTLLGGFFGSIAIVTVAFAEQRGQESKSGLLLAIWALGSGIAAIINGTIKWKLSSASRFLIFLFALTLLSVPMLFTHSMVWLAVALFFNGFAIAPLVINAYGVAEGAVPADQITETLTWVVAGMPMGGAISSALSGQIIDRFGADIAFWVPLGFMIAACAATLPYFNTYKALIGYPRARD
;
A
#
# COMPACT_ATOMS: atom_id res chain seq x y z
N MET A 1 17.60 -21.54 6.15
CA MET A 1 16.76 -20.52 5.50
C MET A 1 15.63 -21.13 4.66
N PHE A 2 15.89 -22.08 3.77
CA PHE A 2 14.84 -22.67 2.90
C PHE A 2 13.92 -23.70 3.57
N SER A 3 14.28 -24.27 4.73
CA SER A 3 13.44 -25.25 5.42
C SER A 3 12.08 -24.68 5.87
N GLY A 4 12.05 -23.45 6.37
CA GLY A 4 10.81 -22.78 6.78
C GLY A 4 9.84 -22.58 5.62
N TYR A 5 10.32 -22.10 4.46
CA TYR A 5 9.48 -21.94 3.26
C TYR A 5 8.95 -23.28 2.74
N LYS A 6 9.77 -24.35 2.77
CA LYS A 6 9.32 -25.67 2.40
C LYS A 6 8.20 -26.17 3.31
N THR A 7 8.32 -25.94 4.61
CA THR A 7 7.27 -26.26 5.60
C THR A 7 6.00 -25.49 5.31
N LEU A 8 6.09 -24.18 5.02
CA LEU A 8 4.91 -23.36 4.66
C LEU A 8 4.17 -23.91 3.43
N VAL A 9 4.91 -24.20 2.36
CA VAL A 9 4.31 -24.71 1.10
C VAL A 9 3.67 -26.10 1.33
N SER A 10 4.24 -26.91 2.20
CA SER A 10 3.72 -28.24 2.54
C SER A 10 2.57 -28.21 3.57
N THR A 11 2.34 -27.07 4.24
CA THR A 11 1.23 -26.93 5.20
C THR A 11 -0.12 -27.09 4.49
N ARG A 12 -0.95 -27.99 5.00
CA ARG A 12 -2.23 -28.34 4.39
C ARG A 12 -3.15 -27.10 4.25
N GLY A 13 -3.52 -26.79 3.02
CA GLY A 13 -4.41 -25.66 2.70
C GLY A 13 -3.72 -24.31 2.53
N ALA A 14 -2.42 -24.17 2.89
CA ALA A 14 -1.69 -22.92 2.84
C ALA A 14 -1.70 -22.27 1.45
N MET A 15 -1.23 -22.97 0.43
CA MET A 15 -1.22 -22.43 -0.94
C MET A 15 -2.62 -22.26 -1.54
N LYS A 16 -3.62 -23.02 -1.07
CA LYS A 16 -5.00 -22.93 -1.54
C LYS A 16 -5.66 -21.60 -1.19
N PHE A 17 -5.25 -20.91 -0.11
CA PHE A 17 -5.76 -19.57 0.18
C PHE A 17 -4.75 -18.46 -0.16
N SER A 18 -3.43 -18.72 -0.06
CA SER A 18 -2.43 -17.69 -0.31
C SER A 18 -2.39 -17.27 -1.79
N ILE A 19 -2.37 -18.24 -2.73
CA ILE A 19 -2.41 -17.92 -4.18
C ILE A 19 -3.66 -17.13 -4.56
N PRO A 20 -4.90 -17.56 -4.24
CA PRO A 20 -6.09 -16.74 -4.45
C PRO A 20 -6.02 -15.38 -3.75
N GLY A 21 -5.41 -15.31 -2.57
CA GLY A 21 -5.18 -14.07 -1.85
C GLY A 21 -4.25 -13.11 -2.61
N VAL A 22 -3.21 -13.60 -3.29
CA VAL A 22 -2.37 -12.79 -4.18
C VAL A 22 -3.19 -12.27 -5.36
N ILE A 23 -3.98 -13.13 -6.02
CA ILE A 23 -4.84 -12.74 -7.14
C ILE A 23 -5.85 -11.68 -6.69
N ALA A 24 -6.51 -11.87 -5.55
CA ALA A 24 -7.51 -10.96 -5.01
C ALA A 24 -6.96 -9.58 -4.61
N ARG A 25 -5.66 -9.46 -4.32
CA ARG A 25 -5.03 -8.19 -3.95
C ARG A 25 -4.28 -7.49 -5.10
N MET A 26 -4.23 -8.10 -6.31
CA MET A 26 -3.67 -7.44 -7.49
C MET A 26 -4.21 -6.02 -7.71
N PRO A 27 -5.52 -5.74 -7.54
CA PRO A 27 -6.07 -4.39 -7.72
C PRO A 27 -5.45 -3.30 -6.83
N ILE A 28 -4.86 -3.66 -5.69
CA ILE A 28 -4.18 -2.68 -4.79
C ILE A 28 -3.11 -1.87 -5.53
N SER A 29 -2.37 -2.52 -6.44
CA SER A 29 -1.33 -1.87 -7.25
C SER A 29 -1.83 -1.39 -8.61
N MET A 30 -3.06 -1.76 -8.99
CA MET A 30 -3.62 -1.53 -10.32
C MET A 30 -4.61 -0.35 -10.33
N ASP A 31 -5.48 -0.24 -9.32
CA ASP A 31 -6.66 0.64 -9.32
C ASP A 31 -6.31 2.12 -9.58
N SER A 32 -5.32 2.67 -8.88
CA SER A 32 -4.91 4.07 -9.06
C SER A 32 -4.37 4.35 -10.45
N LEU A 33 -3.52 3.46 -10.97
CA LEU A 33 -2.93 3.62 -12.31
C LEU A 33 -3.99 3.46 -13.40
N ALA A 34 -4.89 2.49 -13.27
CA ALA A 34 -5.99 2.25 -14.19
C ALA A 34 -6.96 3.45 -14.25
N LEU A 35 -7.22 4.07 -13.09
CA LEU A 35 -8.03 5.28 -13.00
C LEU A 35 -7.37 6.45 -13.76
N ILE A 36 -6.05 6.65 -13.61
CA ILE A 36 -5.33 7.69 -14.33
C ILE A 36 -5.48 7.49 -15.85
N PHE A 37 -5.23 6.29 -16.35
CA PHE A 37 -5.31 6.00 -17.80
C PHE A 37 -6.69 6.30 -18.38
N ILE A 38 -7.77 5.81 -17.77
CA ILE A 38 -9.11 6.00 -18.34
C ILE A 38 -9.58 7.46 -18.25
N VAL A 39 -9.27 8.15 -17.12
CA VAL A 39 -9.71 9.54 -16.93
C VAL A 39 -8.94 10.48 -17.85
N VAL A 40 -7.62 10.35 -17.95
CA VAL A 40 -6.80 11.18 -18.83
C VAL A 40 -7.20 10.96 -20.30
N ALA A 41 -7.39 9.71 -20.73
CA ALA A 41 -7.79 9.40 -22.11
C ALA A 41 -9.13 10.03 -22.54
N VAL A 42 -10.05 10.26 -21.59
CA VAL A 42 -11.38 10.84 -21.90
C VAL A 42 -11.43 12.35 -21.65
N SER A 43 -10.76 12.83 -20.61
CA SER A 43 -10.88 14.25 -20.18
C SER A 43 -9.67 15.10 -20.51
N ASP A 44 -8.56 14.53 -20.97
CA ASP A 44 -7.27 15.21 -21.17
C ASP A 44 -6.82 16.02 -19.94
N SER A 45 -7.18 15.56 -18.73
CA SER A 45 -6.92 16.27 -17.47
C SER A 45 -6.33 15.37 -16.39
N TYR A 46 -5.07 15.61 -16.07
CA TYR A 46 -4.40 15.03 -14.90
C TYR A 46 -4.94 15.60 -13.58
N ALA A 47 -5.43 16.84 -13.57
CA ALA A 47 -6.07 17.43 -12.39
C ALA A 47 -7.33 16.64 -12.01
N LEU A 48 -8.15 16.25 -12.99
CA LEU A 48 -9.34 15.45 -12.74
C LEU A 48 -8.98 14.02 -12.29
N ALA A 49 -8.00 13.39 -12.95
CA ALA A 49 -7.48 12.08 -12.56
C ALA A 49 -6.91 12.10 -11.12
N GLY A 50 -6.13 13.13 -10.79
CA GLY A 50 -5.61 13.34 -9.45
C GLY A 50 -6.70 13.57 -8.39
N ALA A 51 -7.73 14.34 -8.70
CA ALA A 51 -8.87 14.58 -7.80
C ALA A 51 -9.68 13.30 -7.54
N LEU A 52 -9.93 12.48 -8.57
CA LEU A 52 -10.59 11.17 -8.43
C LEU A 52 -9.73 10.19 -7.66
N SER A 53 -8.41 10.11 -7.92
CA SER A 53 -7.46 9.30 -7.15
C SER A 53 -7.39 9.73 -5.68
N ALA A 54 -7.45 11.03 -5.42
CA ALA A 54 -7.53 11.58 -4.07
C ALA A 54 -8.80 11.12 -3.36
N THR A 55 -9.95 11.23 -4.03
CA THR A 55 -11.24 10.77 -3.50
C THR A 55 -11.22 9.28 -3.19
N ALA A 56 -10.71 8.47 -4.13
CA ALA A 56 -10.53 7.02 -3.95
C ALA A 56 -9.70 6.71 -2.70
N SER A 57 -8.54 7.36 -2.55
CA SER A 57 -7.62 7.16 -1.43
C SER A 57 -8.24 7.51 -0.07
N VAL A 58 -8.95 8.65 0.00
CA VAL A 58 -9.63 9.07 1.24
C VAL A 58 -10.71 8.08 1.62
N VAL A 59 -11.57 7.69 0.68
CA VAL A 59 -12.67 6.75 0.95
C VAL A 59 -12.11 5.40 1.37
N MET A 60 -11.08 4.88 0.69
CA MET A 60 -10.40 3.63 1.03
C MET A 60 -9.79 3.67 2.44
N ALA A 61 -9.21 4.80 2.86
CA ALA A 61 -8.61 4.96 4.19
C ALA A 61 -9.62 4.72 5.32
N PHE A 62 -10.87 5.12 5.15
CA PHE A 62 -11.95 4.87 6.11
C PHE A 62 -12.62 3.51 5.94
N ALA A 63 -12.79 3.05 4.70
CA ALA A 63 -13.46 1.79 4.38
C ALA A 63 -12.67 0.57 4.89
N THR A 64 -11.36 0.55 4.64
CA THR A 64 -10.51 -0.61 4.94
C THR A 64 -10.51 -1.04 6.41
N PRO A 65 -10.35 -0.14 7.41
CA PRO A 65 -10.45 -0.52 8.82
C PRO A 65 -11.86 -0.91 9.22
N HIS A 66 -12.89 -0.30 8.60
CA HIS A 66 -14.29 -0.66 8.85
C HIS A 66 -14.56 -2.12 8.46
N TRP A 67 -14.23 -2.49 7.22
CA TRP A 67 -14.45 -3.85 6.73
C TRP A 67 -13.57 -4.89 7.41
N SER A 68 -12.37 -4.55 7.85
CA SER A 68 -11.54 -5.43 8.68
C SER A 68 -12.26 -5.79 9.99
N ARG A 69 -12.86 -4.80 10.67
CA ARG A 69 -13.67 -5.04 11.88
C ARG A 69 -14.94 -5.87 11.61
N VAL A 70 -15.57 -5.66 10.46
CA VAL A 70 -16.73 -6.46 10.06
C VAL A 70 -16.31 -7.90 9.78
N ALA A 71 -15.17 -8.12 9.07
CA ALA A 71 -14.63 -9.47 8.84
C ALA A 71 -14.36 -10.23 10.15
N ASP A 72 -13.85 -9.51 11.18
CA ASP A 72 -13.64 -10.10 12.49
C ASP A 72 -14.93 -10.55 13.18
N ARG A 73 -16.04 -9.83 12.95
CA ARG A 73 -17.33 -10.09 13.62
C ARG A 73 -18.17 -11.17 12.94
N ILE A 74 -18.21 -11.19 11.61
CA ILE A 74 -19.10 -12.06 10.84
C ILE A 74 -18.36 -13.12 10.01
N GLY A 75 -17.02 -13.11 10.05
CA GLY A 75 -16.15 -13.96 9.23
C GLY A 75 -15.74 -13.30 7.91
N GLN A 76 -14.57 -13.70 7.41
CA GLN A 76 -13.98 -13.15 6.19
C GLN A 76 -14.82 -13.43 4.96
N SER A 77 -15.26 -14.68 4.79
CA SER A 77 -16.04 -15.13 3.63
C SER A 77 -17.40 -14.45 3.58
N ALA A 78 -18.11 -14.36 4.72
CA ALA A 78 -19.41 -13.73 4.80
C ALA A 78 -19.36 -12.22 4.50
N MET A 79 -18.30 -11.55 4.91
CA MET A 79 -18.07 -10.15 4.60
C MET A 79 -17.76 -9.96 3.11
N LEU A 80 -16.80 -10.72 2.55
CA LEU A 80 -16.36 -10.58 1.16
C LEU A 80 -17.49 -10.80 0.16
N VAL A 81 -18.33 -11.83 0.37
CA VAL A 81 -19.48 -12.11 -0.51
C VAL A 81 -20.47 -10.96 -0.55
N ARG A 82 -20.61 -10.20 0.54
CA ARG A 82 -21.53 -9.05 0.60
C ARG A 82 -20.94 -7.77 0.01
N VAL A 83 -19.63 -7.55 0.16
CA VAL A 83 -18.95 -6.29 -0.16
C VAL A 83 -18.49 -6.24 -1.61
N ILE A 84 -17.89 -7.33 -2.10
CA ILE A 84 -17.24 -7.35 -3.41
C ILE A 84 -18.18 -7.09 -4.59
N PRO A 85 -19.44 -7.60 -4.62
CA PRO A 85 -20.36 -7.26 -5.70
C PRO A 85 -20.58 -5.75 -5.85
N PHE A 86 -20.68 -5.01 -4.75
CA PHE A 86 -20.84 -3.55 -4.80
C PHE A 86 -19.57 -2.84 -5.27
N LYS A 87 -18.37 -3.33 -4.91
CA LYS A 87 -17.11 -2.79 -5.48
C LYS A 87 -17.08 -2.98 -6.99
N VAL A 88 -17.39 -4.18 -7.46
CA VAL A 88 -17.41 -4.49 -8.90
C VAL A 88 -18.46 -3.66 -9.62
N ILE A 89 -19.67 -3.52 -9.08
CA ILE A 89 -20.71 -2.66 -9.66
C ILE A 89 -20.23 -1.20 -9.72
N GLY A 90 -19.65 -0.68 -8.64
CA GLY A 90 -19.14 0.68 -8.58
C GLY A 90 -18.07 0.96 -9.64
N LEU A 91 -17.06 0.07 -9.78
CA LEU A 91 -16.02 0.19 -10.80
C LEU A 91 -16.57 0.03 -12.22
N SER A 92 -17.51 -0.88 -12.42
CA SER A 92 -18.15 -1.07 -13.74
C SER A 92 -18.97 0.15 -14.14
N LEU A 93 -19.78 0.70 -13.23
CA LEU A 93 -20.54 1.93 -13.44
C LEU A 93 -19.60 3.11 -13.70
N PHE A 94 -18.53 3.26 -12.92
CA PHE A 94 -17.50 4.27 -13.16
C PHE A 94 -16.97 4.17 -14.59
N THR A 95 -16.57 2.97 -15.02
CA THR A 95 -16.03 2.75 -16.36
C THR A 95 -17.03 3.14 -17.44
N VAL A 96 -18.29 2.70 -17.31
CA VAL A 96 -19.33 3.03 -18.28
C VAL A 96 -19.62 4.53 -18.34
N LEU A 97 -19.71 5.19 -17.19
CA LEU A 97 -20.01 6.63 -17.11
C LEU A 97 -18.88 7.48 -17.66
N VAL A 98 -17.62 7.11 -17.40
CA VAL A 98 -16.45 7.80 -17.98
C VAL A 98 -16.44 7.64 -19.49
N LEU A 99 -16.59 6.43 -20.02
CA LEU A 99 -16.59 6.19 -21.48
C LEU A 99 -17.74 6.85 -22.24
N ASN A 100 -18.86 7.13 -21.56
CA ASN A 100 -19.99 7.88 -22.15
C ASN A 100 -19.94 9.37 -21.82
N GLU A 101 -18.80 9.89 -21.33
CA GLU A 101 -18.60 11.29 -21.01
C GLU A 101 -19.72 11.87 -20.11
N ALA A 102 -20.25 11.05 -19.21
CA ALA A 102 -21.31 11.45 -18.29
C ALA A 102 -20.84 12.60 -17.38
N PRO A 103 -21.76 13.38 -16.77
CA PRO A 103 -21.39 14.45 -15.89
C PRO A 103 -20.37 14.05 -14.82
N VAL A 104 -19.30 14.81 -14.65
CA VAL A 104 -18.13 14.48 -13.82
C VAL A 104 -18.48 14.10 -12.37
N TRP A 105 -19.52 14.72 -11.79
CA TRP A 105 -19.98 14.36 -10.45
C TRP A 105 -20.38 12.88 -10.32
N THR A 106 -20.84 12.24 -11.41
CA THR A 106 -21.19 10.80 -11.43
C THR A 106 -19.97 9.92 -11.33
N TRP A 107 -18.81 10.37 -11.85
CA TRP A 107 -17.53 9.69 -11.73
C TRP A 107 -17.08 9.65 -10.27
N PHE A 108 -17.22 10.78 -9.56
CA PHE A 108 -16.93 10.83 -8.12
C PHE A 108 -17.89 9.94 -7.34
N ALA A 109 -19.18 9.97 -7.62
CA ALA A 109 -20.18 9.16 -6.91
C ALA A 109 -19.89 7.65 -7.05
N THR A 110 -19.52 7.20 -8.24
CA THR A 110 -19.24 5.77 -8.50
C THR A 110 -17.88 5.33 -7.93
N ILE A 111 -16.86 6.17 -7.92
CA ILE A 111 -15.60 5.91 -7.23
C ILE A 111 -15.81 5.85 -5.71
N ILE A 112 -16.60 6.74 -5.13
CA ILE A 112 -16.97 6.69 -3.71
C ILE A 112 -17.67 5.37 -3.40
N LEU A 113 -18.63 4.95 -4.23
CA LEU A 113 -19.30 3.67 -4.07
C LEU A 113 -18.30 2.50 -4.11
N ALA A 114 -17.45 2.45 -5.12
CA ALA A 114 -16.47 1.38 -5.31
C ALA A 114 -15.47 1.30 -4.13
N GLU A 115 -14.88 2.45 -3.77
CA GLU A 115 -13.82 2.48 -2.75
C GLU A 115 -14.35 2.40 -1.32
N SER A 116 -15.63 2.73 -1.08
CA SER A 116 -16.27 2.44 0.20
C SER A 116 -16.39 0.94 0.49
N MET A 117 -16.21 0.10 -0.53
CA MET A 117 -16.19 -1.36 -0.46
C MET A 117 -14.76 -1.93 -0.52
N SER A 118 -13.75 -1.13 -0.32
CA SER A 118 -12.34 -1.58 -0.33
C SER A 118 -11.98 -2.35 0.94
N VAL A 119 -11.35 -3.50 0.75
CA VAL A 119 -10.98 -4.45 1.80
C VAL A 119 -9.48 -4.71 1.80
N ASN A 120 -8.88 -4.77 2.98
CA ASN A 120 -7.47 -5.19 3.14
C ASN A 120 -7.32 -6.71 2.98
N THR A 121 -7.29 -7.20 1.76
CA THR A 121 -7.14 -8.63 1.47
C THR A 121 -5.80 -9.18 1.99
N GLY A 122 -4.71 -8.41 1.95
CA GLY A 122 -3.42 -8.81 2.52
C GLY A 122 -3.48 -9.07 4.02
N GLY A 123 -4.23 -8.26 4.76
CA GLY A 123 -4.50 -8.47 6.19
C GLY A 123 -5.30 -9.74 6.46
N LEU A 124 -6.32 -10.02 5.62
CA LEU A 124 -7.12 -11.24 5.73
C LEU A 124 -6.27 -12.51 5.50
N VAL A 125 -5.37 -12.48 4.53
CA VAL A 125 -4.42 -13.58 4.24
C VAL A 125 -3.49 -13.83 5.42
N ARG A 126 -2.86 -12.77 5.96
CA ARG A 126 -1.96 -12.88 7.14
C ARG A 126 -2.68 -13.45 8.35
N ARG A 127 -3.96 -13.10 8.54
CA ARG A 127 -4.77 -13.66 9.61
C ARG A 127 -5.07 -15.15 9.42
N ARG A 128 -5.25 -15.64 8.18
CA ARG A 128 -5.34 -17.07 7.89
C ARG A 128 -4.05 -17.81 8.19
N TRP A 129 -2.91 -17.24 7.83
CA TRP A 129 -1.61 -17.79 8.20
C TRP A 129 -1.47 -17.97 9.72
N LEU A 130 -1.80 -16.93 10.49
CA LEU A 130 -1.77 -17.00 11.94
C LEU A 130 -2.67 -18.13 12.46
N HIS A 131 -3.89 -18.22 11.92
CA HIS A 131 -4.86 -19.24 12.35
C HIS A 131 -4.40 -20.68 12.08
N ILE A 132 -3.80 -20.97 10.92
CA ILE A 132 -3.38 -22.34 10.58
C ILE A 132 -2.04 -22.76 11.23
N LEU A 133 -1.19 -21.78 11.58
CA LEU A 133 0.11 -22.04 12.21
C LEU A 133 0.04 -21.98 13.74
N SER A 134 -0.98 -21.35 14.31
CA SER A 134 -1.19 -21.24 15.76
C SER A 134 -2.68 -21.32 16.09
N PRO A 135 -3.33 -22.48 15.89
CA PRO A 135 -4.79 -22.62 15.97
C PRO A 135 -5.37 -22.39 17.37
N ASP A 136 -4.61 -22.69 18.42
CA ASP A 136 -5.09 -22.63 19.82
C ASP A 136 -4.82 -21.30 20.53
N LYS A 137 -4.20 -20.31 19.84
CA LYS A 137 -3.71 -19.09 20.48
C LYS A 137 -4.25 -17.85 19.77
N THR A 138 -4.99 -17.04 20.51
CA THR A 138 -5.56 -15.76 20.05
C THR A 138 -4.55 -14.61 19.97
N SER A 139 -3.33 -14.82 20.43
CA SER A 139 -2.23 -13.84 20.45
C SER A 139 -0.91 -14.58 20.26
N TYR A 140 0.06 -13.98 19.58
CA TYR A 140 1.40 -14.47 19.26
C TYR A 140 1.78 -15.80 19.90
N ALA A 141 2.15 -16.77 19.07
CA ALA A 141 2.55 -18.11 19.51
C ALA A 141 3.51 -18.06 20.72
N GLU A 142 3.14 -18.73 21.82
CA GLU A 142 4.00 -18.80 23.01
C GLU A 142 5.21 -19.67 22.75
N ASP A 143 5.14 -20.59 21.75
CA ASP A 143 6.24 -21.42 21.32
C ASP A 143 7.14 -20.69 20.31
N GLU A 144 8.44 -20.74 20.51
CA GLU A 144 9.45 -20.09 19.65
C GLU A 144 9.41 -20.64 18.21
N GLN A 145 9.08 -21.91 18.04
CA GLN A 145 8.98 -22.57 16.74
C GLN A 145 7.77 -22.06 15.95
N ASP A 146 6.61 -21.90 16.59
CA ASP A 146 5.39 -21.34 15.96
C ASP A 146 5.61 -19.88 15.56
N ARG A 147 6.26 -19.08 16.43
CA ARG A 147 6.65 -17.70 16.11
C ARG A 147 7.54 -17.61 14.89
N HIS A 148 8.51 -18.51 14.78
CA HIS A 148 9.40 -18.55 13.63
C HIS A 148 8.64 -18.87 12.32
N LEU A 149 7.70 -19.83 12.35
CA LEU A 149 6.89 -20.18 11.18
C LEU A 149 5.93 -19.04 10.77
N VAL A 150 5.27 -18.38 11.73
CA VAL A 150 4.42 -17.21 11.46
C VAL A 150 5.22 -16.06 10.85
N ASN A 151 6.41 -15.76 11.39
CA ASN A 151 7.30 -14.76 10.83
C ASN A 151 7.76 -15.10 9.40
N THR A 152 8.01 -16.39 9.15
CA THR A 152 8.36 -16.88 7.80
C THR A 152 7.18 -16.71 6.84
N ALA A 153 5.95 -16.99 7.29
CA ALA A 153 4.73 -16.79 6.49
C ALA A 153 4.51 -15.30 6.17
N TYR A 154 4.73 -14.41 7.13
CA TYR A 154 4.61 -12.96 6.88
C TYR A 154 5.71 -12.46 5.92
N SER A 155 6.91 -13.02 5.99
CA SER A 155 7.98 -12.72 5.02
C SER A 155 7.62 -13.21 3.62
N PHE A 156 7.02 -14.40 3.52
CA PHE A 156 6.51 -14.93 2.25
C PHE A 156 5.43 -14.02 1.65
N GLU A 157 4.46 -13.56 2.46
CA GLU A 157 3.41 -12.65 2.00
C GLU A 157 3.98 -11.27 1.61
N ALA A 158 5.03 -10.80 2.27
CA ALA A 158 5.71 -9.57 1.85
C ALA A 158 6.37 -9.71 0.47
N ILE A 159 6.97 -10.88 0.16
CA ILE A 159 7.48 -11.16 -1.18
C ILE A 159 6.33 -11.19 -2.20
N MET A 160 5.19 -11.76 -1.85
CA MET A 160 4.02 -11.77 -2.72
C MET A 160 3.45 -10.37 -2.95
N ASP A 161 3.49 -9.48 -1.94
CA ASP A 161 3.13 -8.07 -2.12
C ASP A 161 4.07 -7.37 -3.13
N GLU A 162 5.38 -7.61 -3.08
CA GLU A 162 6.32 -7.07 -4.06
C GLU A 162 6.00 -7.58 -5.49
N VAL A 163 5.64 -8.86 -5.63
CA VAL A 163 5.19 -9.41 -6.93
C VAL A 163 3.95 -8.66 -7.45
N VAL A 164 2.98 -8.37 -6.57
CA VAL A 164 1.78 -7.59 -6.90
C VAL A 164 2.16 -6.18 -7.38
N PHE A 165 3.08 -5.50 -6.68
CA PHE A 165 3.52 -4.14 -7.06
C PHE A 165 4.41 -4.10 -8.29
N ILE A 166 5.05 -5.20 -8.68
CA ILE A 166 5.79 -5.32 -9.94
C ILE A 166 4.84 -5.62 -11.11
N LEU A 167 3.99 -6.64 -10.95
CA LEU A 167 3.14 -7.12 -12.05
C LEU A 167 1.93 -6.21 -12.31
N GLY A 168 1.34 -5.62 -11.27
CA GLY A 168 0.14 -4.81 -11.41
C GLY A 168 0.30 -3.63 -12.38
N PRO A 169 1.28 -2.75 -12.21
CA PRO A 169 1.53 -1.64 -13.13
C PRO A 169 1.81 -2.10 -14.56
N ILE A 170 2.55 -3.20 -14.75
CA ILE A 170 2.84 -3.76 -16.07
C ILE A 170 1.54 -4.19 -16.76
N ILE A 171 0.69 -4.96 -16.04
CA ILE A 171 -0.57 -5.49 -16.59
C ILE A 171 -1.52 -4.33 -16.94
N VAL A 172 -1.71 -3.38 -16.02
CA VAL A 172 -2.59 -2.23 -16.26
C VAL A 172 -2.13 -1.43 -17.47
N THR A 173 -0.84 -1.07 -17.50
CA THR A 173 -0.30 -0.28 -18.61
C THR A 173 -0.42 -1.03 -19.92
N ALA A 174 -0.05 -2.31 -19.94
CA ALA A 174 -0.20 -3.13 -21.15
C ALA A 174 -1.65 -3.17 -21.62
N CYS A 175 -2.61 -3.46 -20.71
CA CYS A 175 -4.03 -3.50 -21.05
C CYS A 175 -4.55 -2.13 -21.54
N ALA A 176 -4.20 -1.04 -20.84
CA ALA A 176 -4.69 0.29 -21.14
C ALA A 176 -4.15 0.82 -22.48
N THR A 177 -2.88 0.54 -22.80
CA THR A 177 -2.22 1.10 -23.99
C THR A 177 -2.34 0.21 -25.22
N THR A 178 -2.57 -1.11 -25.09
CA THR A 178 -2.66 -2.03 -26.25
C THR A 178 -4.08 -2.41 -26.62
N ILE A 179 -5.03 -2.37 -25.67
CA ILE A 179 -6.42 -2.80 -25.90
C ILE A 179 -7.34 -1.56 -25.88
N ALA A 180 -7.51 -0.92 -24.73
CA ALA A 180 -8.29 0.30 -24.55
C ALA A 180 -8.02 0.90 -23.16
N PRO A 181 -8.14 2.22 -22.95
CA PRO A 181 -7.91 2.86 -21.65
C PRO A 181 -8.72 2.23 -20.50
N ALA A 182 -9.93 1.77 -20.76
CA ALA A 182 -10.79 1.07 -19.79
C ALA A 182 -10.30 -0.34 -19.42
N ALA A 183 -9.46 -0.97 -20.26
CA ALA A 183 -9.02 -2.36 -20.05
C ALA A 183 -8.17 -2.50 -18.79
N GLY A 184 -7.52 -1.42 -18.33
CA GLY A 184 -6.82 -1.38 -17.05
C GLY A 184 -7.76 -1.67 -15.87
N ILE A 185 -8.90 -0.98 -15.77
CA ILE A 185 -9.90 -1.20 -14.71
C ILE A 185 -10.55 -2.57 -14.87
N ILE A 186 -10.91 -2.96 -16.09
CA ILE A 186 -11.52 -4.27 -16.37
C ILE A 186 -10.58 -5.40 -15.91
N SER A 187 -9.28 -5.29 -16.14
CA SER A 187 -8.31 -6.28 -15.66
C SER A 187 -8.30 -6.38 -14.13
N GLY A 188 -8.38 -5.26 -13.40
CA GLY A 188 -8.55 -5.25 -11.94
C GLY A 188 -9.83 -5.95 -11.48
N ILE A 189 -10.96 -5.66 -12.13
CA ILE A 189 -12.25 -6.34 -11.87
C ILE A 189 -12.12 -7.85 -12.08
N ILE A 190 -11.47 -8.31 -13.15
CA ILE A 190 -11.23 -9.73 -13.43
C ILE A 190 -10.44 -10.38 -12.30
N PHE A 191 -9.36 -9.75 -11.83
CA PHE A 191 -8.60 -10.27 -10.69
C PHE A 191 -9.43 -10.40 -9.42
N VAL A 192 -10.32 -9.43 -9.14
CA VAL A 192 -11.26 -9.51 -8.01
C VAL A 192 -12.23 -10.68 -8.19
N LEU A 193 -12.84 -10.80 -9.37
CA LEU A 193 -13.86 -11.82 -9.69
C LEU A 193 -13.28 -13.24 -9.69
N ILE A 194 -12.00 -13.42 -9.94
CA ILE A 194 -11.31 -14.72 -9.86
C ILE A 194 -10.78 -14.96 -8.44
N GLY A 195 -10.01 -14.00 -7.91
CA GLY A 195 -9.27 -14.18 -6.67
C GLY A 195 -10.17 -14.30 -5.45
N VAL A 196 -11.19 -13.44 -5.33
CA VAL A 196 -12.05 -13.43 -4.15
C VAL A 196 -12.92 -14.69 -4.02
N PRO A 197 -13.62 -15.18 -5.05
CA PRO A 197 -14.35 -16.45 -4.95
C PRO A 197 -13.45 -17.63 -4.58
N LEU A 198 -12.28 -17.74 -5.22
CA LEU A 198 -11.32 -18.81 -4.91
C LEU A 198 -10.82 -18.71 -3.44
N PHE A 199 -10.62 -17.51 -2.92
CA PHE A 199 -10.25 -17.28 -1.54
C PHE A 199 -11.38 -17.62 -0.56
N VAL A 200 -12.60 -17.22 -0.86
CA VAL A 200 -13.80 -17.46 -0.04
C VAL A 200 -14.12 -18.97 0.04
N MET A 201 -13.88 -19.72 -1.03
CA MET A 201 -14.10 -21.18 -1.05
C MET A 201 -13.22 -21.93 -0.04
N GLN A 202 -12.10 -21.35 0.42
CA GLN A 202 -11.18 -21.98 1.36
C GLN A 202 -11.63 -21.80 2.83
N LYS A 203 -12.82 -22.28 3.15
CA LYS A 203 -13.44 -22.16 4.49
C LYS A 203 -12.67 -22.89 5.58
N SER A 204 -11.97 -23.98 5.25
CA SER A 204 -11.17 -24.77 6.23
C SER A 204 -9.99 -24.02 6.83
N THR A 205 -9.58 -22.91 6.22
CA THR A 205 -8.48 -22.05 6.69
C THR A 205 -8.96 -20.71 7.22
N GLU A 206 -10.27 -20.48 7.19
CA GLU A 206 -10.90 -19.25 7.68
C GLU A 206 -10.87 -19.21 9.22
N PRO A 207 -10.31 -18.14 9.83
CA PRO A 207 -10.36 -17.99 11.28
C PRO A 207 -11.82 -17.81 11.74
N PRO A 208 -12.18 -18.33 12.91
CA PRO A 208 -13.51 -18.16 13.46
C PRO A 208 -13.80 -16.67 13.70
N ALA A 209 -15.08 -16.30 13.54
CA ALA A 209 -15.54 -14.97 13.89
C ALA A 209 -15.41 -14.78 15.43
N THR A 210 -14.84 -13.64 15.81
CA THR A 210 -14.66 -13.31 17.23
C THR A 210 -15.76 -12.36 17.70
N PRO A 211 -16.50 -12.69 18.77
CA PRO A 211 -17.43 -11.74 19.38
C PRO A 211 -16.71 -10.48 19.83
N LYS A 212 -17.50 -9.38 19.91
CA LYS A 212 -17.04 -8.06 20.30
C LYS A 212 -16.15 -8.10 21.56
N ARG A 213 -14.84 -7.83 21.40
CA ARG A 213 -13.98 -7.58 22.55
C ARG A 213 -14.40 -6.25 23.15
N ILE A 214 -14.79 -6.23 24.43
CA ILE A 214 -14.95 -5.00 25.19
C ILE A 214 -13.51 -4.48 25.36
N VAL A 215 -13.17 -3.44 24.61
CA VAL A 215 -11.91 -2.74 24.78
C VAL A 215 -12.16 -1.70 25.85
N ASP A 216 -11.40 -1.74 26.93
CA ASP A 216 -11.44 -0.67 27.95
C ASP A 216 -11.12 0.67 27.27
N PRO A 217 -11.82 1.76 27.63
CA PRO A 217 -11.59 3.06 27.03
C PRO A 217 -10.23 3.60 27.49
N HIS A 218 -9.20 3.39 26.67
CA HIS A 218 -7.92 4.07 26.81
C HIS A 218 -7.95 5.44 26.13
N PRO A 219 -7.13 6.42 26.60
CA PRO A 219 -6.95 7.68 25.88
C PRO A 219 -6.56 7.42 24.43
N ALA A 220 -7.14 8.15 23.49
CA ALA A 220 -6.87 7.98 22.07
C ALA A 220 -5.35 8.05 21.81
N VAL A 221 -4.79 6.98 21.27
CA VAL A 221 -3.35 6.81 21.04
C VAL A 221 -2.78 7.94 20.17
N ILE A 222 -3.61 8.53 19.30
CA ILE A 222 -3.22 9.65 18.43
C ILE A 222 -2.84 10.92 19.23
N LEU A 223 -3.21 11.03 20.51
CA LEU A 223 -2.79 12.15 21.35
C LEU A 223 -1.33 12.02 21.84
N ASN A 224 -0.72 10.85 21.69
CA ASN A 224 0.68 10.63 22.02
C ASN A 224 1.59 11.30 20.96
N LYS A 225 2.42 12.25 21.37
CA LYS A 225 3.35 12.96 20.48
C LYS A 225 4.27 12.04 19.67
N ARG A 226 4.65 10.88 20.24
CA ARG A 226 5.47 9.89 19.54
C ARG A 226 4.72 9.25 18.39
N VAL A 227 3.44 8.93 18.60
CA VAL A 227 2.56 8.40 17.57
C VAL A 227 2.30 9.45 16.49
N GLN A 228 2.00 10.70 16.88
CA GLN A 228 1.81 11.80 15.94
C GLN A 228 3.01 11.98 15.02
N ALA A 229 4.23 11.90 15.56
CA ALA A 229 5.47 12.05 14.78
C ALA A 229 5.60 10.98 13.68
N VAL A 230 5.28 9.72 14.02
CA VAL A 230 5.36 8.61 13.05
C VAL A 230 4.22 8.69 12.04
N VAL A 231 2.99 8.95 12.49
CA VAL A 231 1.82 9.10 11.62
C VAL A 231 2.01 10.24 10.63
N LEU A 232 2.52 11.40 11.07
CA LEU A 232 2.80 12.52 10.18
C LEU A 232 3.85 12.16 9.12
N ALA A 233 4.93 11.51 9.52
CA ALA A 233 5.98 11.10 8.59
C ALA A 233 5.47 10.07 7.56
N THR A 234 4.65 9.09 7.99
CA THR A 234 4.06 8.10 7.08
C THR A 234 2.95 8.69 6.21
N THR A 235 2.23 9.70 6.67
CA THR A 235 1.30 10.47 5.84
C THR A 235 2.04 11.20 4.72
N LEU A 236 3.15 11.86 5.04
CA LEU A 236 3.97 12.54 4.02
C LEU A 236 4.65 11.56 3.07
N LEU A 237 5.06 10.37 3.56
CA LEU A 237 5.52 9.28 2.71
C LEU A 237 4.41 8.80 1.76
N GLY A 238 3.18 8.69 2.24
CA GLY A 238 2.01 8.43 1.38
C GLY A 238 1.86 9.46 0.27
N GLY A 239 2.15 10.75 0.58
CA GLY A 239 2.20 11.82 -0.40
C GLY A 239 3.26 11.60 -1.49
N PHE A 240 4.42 11.08 -1.13
CA PHE A 240 5.43 10.66 -2.10
C PHE A 240 4.90 9.55 -3.02
N PHE A 241 4.28 8.50 -2.49
CA PHE A 241 3.72 7.41 -3.28
C PHE A 241 2.61 7.85 -4.24
N GLY A 242 1.67 8.68 -3.76
CA GLY A 242 0.56 9.16 -4.58
C GLY A 242 1.01 10.04 -5.75
N SER A 243 2.08 10.84 -5.56
CA SER A 243 2.60 11.70 -6.62
C SER A 243 3.44 10.95 -7.64
N ILE A 244 4.26 9.98 -7.22
CA ILE A 244 5.22 9.33 -8.13
C ILE A 244 4.52 8.60 -9.26
N ALA A 245 3.40 7.93 -8.98
CA ALA A 245 2.65 7.17 -9.99
C ALA A 245 2.10 8.09 -11.09
N ILE A 246 1.37 9.15 -10.73
CA ILE A 246 0.75 10.06 -11.68
C ILE A 246 1.80 10.86 -12.47
N VAL A 247 2.88 11.31 -11.82
CA VAL A 247 3.96 12.05 -12.50
C VAL A 247 4.73 11.16 -13.47
N THR A 248 4.96 9.88 -13.13
CA THR A 248 5.63 8.93 -14.03
C THR A 248 4.82 8.65 -15.29
N VAL A 249 3.48 8.51 -15.16
CA VAL A 249 2.59 8.33 -16.32
C VAL A 249 2.62 9.56 -17.22
N ALA A 250 2.41 10.75 -16.65
CA ALA A 250 2.42 12.00 -17.40
C ALA A 250 3.78 12.26 -18.09
N PHE A 251 4.88 11.94 -17.43
CA PHE A 251 6.22 12.05 -18.02
C PHE A 251 6.39 11.12 -19.23
N ALA A 252 5.89 9.88 -19.13
CA ALA A 252 5.96 8.91 -20.22
C ALA A 252 5.06 9.32 -21.39
N GLU A 253 3.85 9.81 -21.12
CA GLU A 253 2.89 10.28 -22.12
C GLU A 253 3.42 11.48 -22.90
N GLN A 254 3.93 12.52 -22.21
CA GLN A 254 4.50 13.71 -22.87
C GLN A 254 5.67 13.40 -23.82
N ARG A 255 6.25 12.19 -23.70
CA ARG A 255 7.32 11.68 -24.59
C ARG A 255 6.85 10.66 -25.59
N GLY A 256 5.53 10.42 -25.71
CA GLY A 256 4.95 9.43 -26.62
C GLY A 256 5.34 7.98 -26.27
N GLN A 257 5.68 7.72 -25.00
CA GLN A 257 6.13 6.42 -24.51
C GLN A 257 5.29 5.93 -23.33
N GLU A 258 4.02 6.24 -23.32
CA GLU A 258 3.04 5.92 -22.28
C GLU A 258 3.05 4.43 -21.88
N SER A 259 3.19 3.53 -22.88
CA SER A 259 3.30 2.07 -22.68
C SER A 259 4.46 1.63 -21.78
N LYS A 260 5.45 2.49 -21.54
CA LYS A 260 6.59 2.21 -20.66
C LYS A 260 6.36 2.64 -19.20
N SER A 261 5.29 3.35 -18.89
CA SER A 261 5.04 3.85 -17.53
C SER A 261 4.91 2.73 -16.51
N GLY A 262 4.20 1.65 -16.83
CA GLY A 262 4.10 0.48 -15.99
C GLY A 262 5.43 -0.23 -15.73
N LEU A 263 6.31 -0.29 -16.75
CA LEU A 263 7.66 -0.83 -16.59
C LEU A 263 8.52 0.04 -15.65
N LEU A 264 8.41 1.37 -15.74
CA LEU A 264 9.12 2.29 -14.84
C LEU A 264 8.70 2.07 -13.38
N LEU A 265 7.40 1.97 -13.12
CA LEU A 265 6.88 1.69 -11.79
C LEU A 265 7.26 0.28 -11.29
N ALA A 266 7.31 -0.70 -12.17
CA ALA A 266 7.79 -2.04 -11.84
C ALA A 266 9.29 -2.06 -11.49
N ILE A 267 10.12 -1.29 -12.21
CA ILE A 267 11.56 -1.13 -11.90
C ILE A 267 11.73 -0.46 -10.53
N TRP A 268 10.89 0.51 -10.20
CA TRP A 268 10.86 1.15 -8.89
C TRP A 268 10.52 0.15 -7.77
N ALA A 269 9.46 -0.64 -7.95
CA ALA A 269 9.06 -1.70 -7.02
C ALA A 269 10.14 -2.79 -6.89
N LEU A 270 10.82 -3.15 -8.00
CA LEU A 270 11.94 -4.10 -7.99
C LEU A 270 13.10 -3.60 -7.11
N GLY A 271 13.43 -2.31 -7.19
CA GLY A 271 14.42 -1.68 -6.30
C GLY A 271 14.03 -1.83 -4.82
N SER A 272 12.76 -1.59 -4.49
CA SER A 272 12.20 -1.76 -3.15
C SER A 272 12.28 -3.22 -2.67
N GLY A 273 11.87 -4.17 -3.51
CA GLY A 273 11.90 -5.60 -3.19
C GLY A 273 13.32 -6.13 -2.93
N ILE A 274 14.28 -5.73 -3.75
CA ILE A 274 15.71 -6.08 -3.54
C ILE A 274 16.19 -5.52 -2.20
N ALA A 275 15.87 -4.25 -1.91
CA ALA A 275 16.25 -3.62 -0.65
C ALA A 275 15.57 -4.27 0.56
N ALA A 276 14.32 -4.74 0.45
CA ALA A 276 13.64 -5.50 1.50
C ALA A 276 14.40 -6.78 1.85
N ILE A 277 14.83 -7.54 0.82
CA ILE A 277 15.60 -8.77 1.00
C ILE A 277 16.95 -8.45 1.68
N ILE A 278 17.69 -7.47 1.17
CA ILE A 278 18.98 -7.05 1.74
C ILE A 278 18.80 -6.60 3.19
N ASN A 279 17.82 -5.75 3.47
CA ASN A 279 17.54 -5.24 4.82
C ASN A 279 17.23 -6.37 5.81
N GLY A 280 16.55 -7.42 5.37
CA GLY A 280 16.25 -8.61 6.18
C GLY A 280 17.46 -9.50 6.49
N THR A 281 18.53 -9.43 5.68
CA THR A 281 19.75 -10.22 5.89
C THR A 281 20.78 -9.54 6.79
N ILE A 282 20.71 -8.19 6.90
CA ILE A 282 21.65 -7.42 7.70
C ILE A 282 21.34 -7.50 9.19
N LYS A 283 22.33 -7.90 10.00
CA LYS A 283 22.23 -7.81 11.45
C LYS A 283 22.50 -6.37 11.91
N TRP A 284 21.43 -5.57 11.93
CA TRP A 284 21.54 -4.15 12.26
C TRP A 284 21.94 -3.94 13.73
N LYS A 285 22.98 -3.13 13.93
CA LYS A 285 23.36 -2.62 15.25
C LYS A 285 22.61 -1.33 15.62
N LEU A 286 21.98 -0.69 14.63
CA LEU A 286 21.22 0.55 14.80
C LEU A 286 19.77 0.26 15.20
N SER A 287 19.18 1.12 16.02
CA SER A 287 17.76 1.05 16.38
C SER A 287 16.85 1.29 15.17
N SER A 288 15.60 0.84 15.25
CA SER A 288 14.59 1.13 14.21
C SER A 288 14.41 2.64 13.98
N ALA A 289 14.48 3.46 15.02
CA ALA A 289 14.37 4.91 14.91
C ALA A 289 15.54 5.52 14.11
N SER A 290 16.77 5.09 14.38
CA SER A 290 17.95 5.57 13.62
C SER A 290 17.85 5.17 12.15
N ARG A 291 17.46 3.91 11.87
CA ARG A 291 17.31 3.41 10.52
C ARG A 291 16.18 4.13 9.78
N PHE A 292 15.05 4.39 10.45
CA PHE A 292 13.95 5.18 9.90
C PHE A 292 14.43 6.55 9.41
N LEU A 293 15.17 7.30 10.23
CA LEU A 293 15.71 8.61 9.84
C LEU A 293 16.70 8.50 8.68
N ILE A 294 17.63 7.53 8.73
CA ILE A 294 18.61 7.32 7.65
C ILE A 294 17.90 7.05 6.31
N PHE A 295 16.90 6.15 6.28
CA PHE A 295 16.21 5.83 5.05
C PHE A 295 15.26 6.94 4.60
N LEU A 296 14.71 7.75 5.52
CA LEU A 296 13.94 8.95 5.19
C LEU A 296 14.80 9.98 4.45
N PHE A 297 16.00 10.29 4.98
CA PHE A 297 16.95 11.17 4.31
C PHE A 297 17.48 10.56 3.00
N ALA A 298 17.74 9.25 2.96
CA ALA A 298 18.16 8.57 1.75
C ALA A 298 17.11 8.66 0.66
N LEU A 299 15.82 8.41 0.97
CA LEU A 299 14.73 8.53 0.01
C LEU A 299 14.61 9.96 -0.53
N THR A 300 14.74 10.96 0.35
CA THR A 300 14.74 12.37 -0.05
C THR A 300 15.88 12.68 -1.02
N LEU A 301 17.10 12.25 -0.69
CA LEU A 301 18.28 12.48 -1.55
C LEU A 301 18.16 11.75 -2.89
N LEU A 302 17.70 10.49 -2.87
CA LEU A 302 17.50 9.67 -4.07
C LEU A 302 16.32 10.14 -4.94
N SER A 303 15.48 11.06 -4.45
CA SER A 303 14.44 11.72 -5.25
C SER A 303 14.99 12.91 -6.07
N VAL A 304 16.13 13.50 -5.68
CA VAL A 304 16.71 14.65 -6.37
C VAL A 304 17.07 14.36 -7.85
N PRO A 305 17.64 13.20 -8.22
CA PRO A 305 17.95 12.88 -9.63
C PRO A 305 16.73 12.90 -10.55
N MET A 306 15.51 12.71 -10.01
CA MET A 306 14.28 12.76 -10.82
C MET A 306 13.99 14.16 -11.35
N LEU A 307 14.47 15.23 -10.70
CA LEU A 307 14.32 16.62 -11.17
C LEU A 307 15.12 16.90 -12.44
N PHE A 308 16.15 16.12 -12.70
CA PHE A 308 17.05 16.27 -13.86
C PHE A 308 16.77 15.22 -14.93
N THR A 309 15.52 14.70 -14.95
CA THR A 309 15.14 13.62 -15.85
C THR A 309 14.92 14.15 -17.26
N HIS A 310 15.75 13.68 -18.20
CA HIS A 310 15.65 14.03 -19.63
C HIS A 310 15.26 12.84 -20.51
N SER A 311 15.29 11.62 -19.97
CA SER A 311 14.98 10.41 -20.76
C SER A 311 14.34 9.33 -19.87
N MET A 312 13.63 8.39 -20.54
CA MET A 312 13.02 7.23 -19.86
C MET A 312 14.06 6.36 -19.16
N VAL A 313 15.24 6.20 -19.75
CA VAL A 313 16.33 5.40 -19.16
C VAL A 313 16.87 6.08 -17.90
N TRP A 314 17.05 7.40 -17.91
CA TRP A 314 17.46 8.14 -16.71
C TRP A 314 16.42 8.00 -15.59
N LEU A 315 15.13 8.16 -15.93
CA LEU A 315 14.07 7.98 -14.95
C LEU A 315 14.02 6.56 -14.39
N ALA A 316 14.20 5.53 -15.23
CA ALA A 316 14.26 4.14 -14.79
C ALA A 316 15.40 3.90 -13.78
N VAL A 317 16.59 4.44 -14.05
CA VAL A 317 17.74 4.34 -13.14
C VAL A 317 17.47 5.11 -11.83
N ALA A 318 16.94 6.33 -11.92
CA ALA A 318 16.61 7.13 -10.75
C ALA A 318 15.54 6.44 -9.88
N LEU A 319 14.48 5.91 -10.47
CA LEU A 319 13.42 5.16 -9.79
C LEU A 319 13.97 3.88 -9.15
N PHE A 320 14.81 3.12 -9.85
CA PHE A 320 15.41 1.90 -9.31
C PHE A 320 16.17 2.16 -8.01
N PHE A 321 17.08 3.13 -8.02
CA PHE A 321 17.85 3.48 -6.81
C PHE A 321 17.00 4.12 -5.73
N ASN A 322 16.02 4.96 -6.10
CA ASN A 322 15.07 5.52 -5.16
C ASN A 322 14.27 4.41 -4.44
N GLY A 323 13.89 3.37 -5.16
CA GLY A 323 13.22 2.18 -4.62
C GLY A 323 13.96 1.55 -3.44
N PHE A 324 15.30 1.54 -3.46
CA PHE A 324 16.10 0.93 -2.38
C PHE A 324 15.87 1.54 -0.99
N ALA A 325 15.39 2.76 -0.89
CA ALA A 325 15.11 3.37 0.39
C ALA A 325 13.69 3.06 0.91
N ILE A 326 12.75 2.59 0.07
CA ILE A 326 11.32 2.48 0.39
C ILE A 326 11.04 1.40 1.43
N ALA A 327 11.29 0.12 1.09
CA ALA A 327 10.96 -0.99 1.98
C ALA A 327 11.67 -0.89 3.34
N PRO A 328 12.97 -0.55 3.41
CA PRO A 328 13.62 -0.31 4.69
C PRO A 328 12.97 0.83 5.49
N LEU A 329 12.57 1.93 4.84
CA LEU A 329 11.90 3.04 5.50
C LEU A 329 10.56 2.60 6.10
N VAL A 330 9.70 1.93 5.33
CA VAL A 330 8.38 1.46 5.77
C VAL A 330 8.51 0.44 6.92
N ILE A 331 9.41 -0.54 6.79
CA ILE A 331 9.65 -1.55 7.84
C ILE A 331 10.06 -0.87 9.16
N ASN A 332 10.96 0.12 9.08
CA ASN A 332 11.41 0.82 10.27
C ASN A 332 10.36 1.79 10.82
N ALA A 333 9.47 2.35 10.00
CA ALA A 333 8.32 3.13 10.47
C ALA A 333 7.40 2.30 11.39
N TYR A 334 7.08 1.07 11.00
CA TYR A 334 6.33 0.15 11.87
C TYR A 334 7.09 -0.17 13.17
N GLY A 335 8.39 -0.43 13.09
CA GLY A 335 9.21 -0.69 14.29
C GLY A 335 9.30 0.51 15.24
N VAL A 336 9.28 1.75 14.72
CA VAL A 336 9.20 2.97 15.55
C VAL A 336 7.81 3.11 16.17
N ALA A 337 6.76 2.82 15.42
CA ALA A 337 5.38 2.87 15.89
C ALA A 337 5.13 1.89 17.05
N GLU A 338 5.61 0.65 16.92
CA GLU A 338 5.55 -0.37 17.97
C GLU A 338 6.32 0.06 19.24
N GLY A 339 7.49 0.65 19.08
CA GLY A 339 8.30 1.15 20.20
C GLY A 339 7.77 2.43 20.87
N ALA A 340 6.77 3.09 20.28
CA ALA A 340 6.23 4.35 20.78
C ALA A 340 5.18 4.18 21.89
N VAL A 341 4.59 2.99 22.02
CA VAL A 341 3.42 2.70 22.87
C VAL A 341 3.54 1.35 23.58
N PRO A 342 2.79 1.13 24.68
CA PRO A 342 2.64 -0.17 25.32
C PRO A 342 1.97 -1.20 24.39
N ALA A 343 2.15 -2.50 24.69
CA ALA A 343 1.73 -3.61 23.83
C ALA A 343 0.22 -3.63 23.53
N ASP A 344 -0.62 -3.20 24.45
CA ASP A 344 -2.08 -3.11 24.31
C ASP A 344 -2.54 -2.03 23.31
N GLN A 345 -1.69 -1.04 23.02
CA GLN A 345 -1.97 0.08 22.10
C GLN A 345 -1.32 -0.06 20.72
N ILE A 346 -0.50 -1.10 20.49
CA ILE A 346 0.23 -1.29 19.22
C ILE A 346 -0.73 -1.37 18.03
N THR A 347 -1.82 -2.13 18.14
CA THR A 347 -2.77 -2.34 17.04
C THR A 347 -3.43 -1.01 16.59
N GLU A 348 -3.83 -0.17 17.55
CA GLU A 348 -4.41 1.14 17.24
C GLU A 348 -3.36 2.05 16.60
N THR A 349 -2.13 2.06 17.12
CA THR A 349 -1.03 2.85 16.57
C THR A 349 -0.71 2.47 15.13
N LEU A 350 -0.58 1.18 14.84
CA LEU A 350 -0.32 0.69 13.48
C LEU A 350 -1.49 1.02 12.54
N THR A 351 -2.72 1.02 13.03
CA THR A 351 -3.88 1.43 12.24
C THR A 351 -3.77 2.89 11.80
N TRP A 352 -3.35 3.79 12.69
CA TRP A 352 -3.13 5.20 12.35
C TRP A 352 -1.98 5.39 11.35
N VAL A 353 -0.88 4.66 11.51
CA VAL A 353 0.26 4.68 10.59
C VAL A 353 -0.15 4.25 9.17
N VAL A 354 -0.92 3.16 9.08
CA VAL A 354 -1.43 2.64 7.79
C VAL A 354 -2.46 3.59 7.18
N ALA A 355 -3.36 4.18 7.97
CA ALA A 355 -4.38 5.11 7.48
C ALA A 355 -3.79 6.45 7.01
N GLY A 356 -2.65 6.86 7.56
CA GLY A 356 -1.97 8.10 7.14
C GLY A 356 -1.49 8.07 5.69
N MET A 357 -1.00 6.93 5.21
CA MET A 357 -0.46 6.83 3.84
C MET A 357 -1.48 7.19 2.73
N PRO A 358 -2.68 6.62 2.69
CA PRO A 358 -3.68 7.00 1.69
C PRO A 358 -4.10 8.46 1.78
N MET A 359 -4.14 9.05 2.99
CA MET A 359 -4.47 10.47 3.17
C MET A 359 -3.42 11.38 2.53
N GLY A 360 -2.14 11.09 2.75
CA GLY A 360 -1.04 11.79 2.08
C GLY A 360 -1.08 11.62 0.57
N GLY A 361 -1.34 10.39 0.11
CA GLY A 361 -1.52 10.04 -1.29
C GLY A 361 -2.64 10.85 -1.96
N ALA A 362 -3.76 11.05 -1.27
CA ALA A 362 -4.86 11.86 -1.76
C ALA A 362 -4.44 13.32 -2.03
N ILE A 363 -3.79 13.95 -1.05
CA ILE A 363 -3.34 15.35 -1.18
C ILE A 363 -2.35 15.46 -2.35
N SER A 364 -1.40 14.56 -2.44
CA SER A 364 -0.34 14.62 -3.44
C SER A 364 -0.83 14.33 -4.85
N SER A 365 -1.76 13.38 -5.03
CA SER A 365 -2.33 13.07 -6.34
C SER A 365 -3.11 14.26 -6.91
N ALA A 366 -3.93 14.91 -6.08
CA ALA A 366 -4.65 16.11 -6.50
C ALA A 366 -3.69 17.26 -6.84
N LEU A 367 -2.65 17.46 -6.02
CA LEU A 367 -1.64 18.51 -6.26
C LEU A 367 -0.82 18.22 -7.52
N SER A 368 -0.37 16.97 -7.69
CA SER A 368 0.42 16.56 -8.86
C SER A 368 -0.37 16.74 -10.16
N GLY A 369 -1.65 16.33 -10.18
CA GLY A 369 -2.50 16.51 -11.35
C GLY A 369 -2.61 17.97 -11.78
N GLN A 370 -2.85 18.89 -10.82
CA GLN A 370 -2.92 20.32 -11.11
C GLN A 370 -1.60 20.90 -11.62
N ILE A 371 -0.46 20.44 -11.08
CA ILE A 371 0.87 20.89 -11.51
C ILE A 371 1.18 20.35 -12.90
N ILE A 372 0.82 19.09 -13.20
CA ILE A 372 1.02 18.49 -14.53
C ILE A 372 0.24 19.29 -15.58
N ASP A 373 -1.04 19.58 -15.36
CA ASP A 373 -1.89 20.29 -16.32
C ASP A 373 -1.40 21.72 -16.57
N ARG A 374 -0.79 22.40 -15.57
CA ARG A 374 -0.36 23.79 -15.69
C ARG A 374 1.10 23.93 -16.16
N PHE A 375 1.98 23.06 -15.72
CA PHE A 375 3.42 23.25 -15.83
C PHE A 375 4.15 22.05 -16.47
N GLY A 376 3.43 20.95 -16.75
CA GLY A 376 3.99 19.73 -17.32
C GLY A 376 4.60 18.78 -16.30
N ALA A 377 4.90 17.57 -16.77
CA ALA A 377 5.36 16.47 -15.92
C ALA A 377 6.78 16.70 -15.37
N ASP A 378 7.64 17.39 -16.10
CA ASP A 378 9.03 17.63 -15.65
C ASP A 378 9.06 18.45 -14.34
N ILE A 379 8.20 19.47 -14.24
CA ILE A 379 8.06 20.29 -13.03
C ILE A 379 7.34 19.51 -11.92
N ALA A 380 6.43 18.62 -12.27
CA ALA A 380 5.67 17.85 -11.30
C ALA A 380 6.54 16.91 -10.42
N PHE A 381 7.78 16.58 -10.82
CA PHE A 381 8.72 15.85 -9.95
C PHE A 381 9.12 16.62 -8.69
N TRP A 382 8.87 17.94 -8.61
CA TRP A 382 9.03 18.68 -7.36
C TRP A 382 8.02 18.28 -6.29
N VAL A 383 6.87 17.70 -6.67
CA VAL A 383 5.83 17.29 -5.71
C VAL A 383 6.32 16.13 -4.82
N PRO A 384 6.75 14.96 -5.37
CA PRO A 384 7.27 13.88 -4.54
C PRO A 384 8.47 14.32 -3.70
N LEU A 385 9.40 15.10 -4.25
CA LEU A 385 10.53 15.62 -3.49
C LEU A 385 10.07 16.56 -2.37
N GLY A 386 9.09 17.45 -2.64
CA GLY A 386 8.54 18.37 -1.65
C GLY A 386 7.91 17.63 -0.46
N PHE A 387 7.18 16.54 -0.71
CA PHE A 387 6.66 15.69 0.35
C PHE A 387 7.76 15.04 1.19
N MET A 388 8.86 14.61 0.58
CA MET A 388 9.99 14.04 1.31
C MET A 388 10.76 15.09 2.12
N ILE A 389 10.96 16.27 1.56
CA ILE A 389 11.55 17.41 2.31
C ILE A 389 10.65 17.77 3.50
N ALA A 390 9.32 17.84 3.28
CA ALA A 390 8.36 18.10 4.35
C ALA A 390 8.39 16.99 5.42
N ALA A 391 8.54 15.72 5.03
CA ALA A 391 8.69 14.61 5.97
C ALA A 391 9.97 14.74 6.81
N CYS A 392 11.09 15.08 6.20
CA CYS A 392 12.33 15.37 6.92
C CYS A 392 12.17 16.56 7.88
N ALA A 393 11.58 17.67 7.41
CA ALA A 393 11.33 18.84 8.23
C ALA A 393 10.37 18.55 9.40
N ALA A 394 9.32 17.78 9.16
CA ALA A 394 8.35 17.38 10.18
C ALA A 394 8.95 16.47 11.26
N THR A 395 10.05 15.76 10.98
CA THR A 395 10.74 14.94 11.99
C THR A 395 11.63 15.78 12.91
N LEU A 396 12.05 16.99 12.52
CA LEU A 396 12.95 17.84 13.31
C LEU A 396 12.40 18.21 14.70
N PRO A 397 11.14 18.65 14.86
CA PRO A 397 10.58 18.96 16.18
C PRO A 397 10.50 17.74 17.10
N TYR A 398 10.42 16.56 16.50
CA TYR A 398 10.34 15.28 17.22
C TYR A 398 11.68 14.57 17.34
N PHE A 399 12.78 15.21 16.93
CA PHE A 399 14.11 14.59 16.92
C PHE A 399 14.49 14.04 18.30
N ASN A 400 14.24 14.77 19.38
CA ASN A 400 14.49 14.30 20.73
C ASN A 400 13.60 13.12 21.11
N THR A 401 12.38 13.05 20.57
CA THR A 401 11.46 11.91 20.73
C THR A 401 12.01 10.67 20.04
N TYR A 402 12.49 10.79 18.80
CA TYR A 402 13.14 9.70 18.07
C TYR A 402 14.45 9.28 18.77
N LYS A 403 15.23 10.23 19.29
CA LYS A 403 16.47 9.96 20.06
C LYS A 403 16.17 9.20 21.34
N ALA A 404 15.09 9.51 22.05
CA ALA A 404 14.64 8.76 23.23
C ALA A 404 14.25 7.32 22.88
N LEU A 405 13.63 7.08 21.71
CA LEU A 405 13.31 5.74 21.19
C LEU A 405 14.58 4.96 20.76
N ILE A 406 15.66 5.65 20.41
CA ILE A 406 16.96 5.04 20.11
C ILE A 406 17.58 4.41 21.38
N GLY A 407 17.42 5.08 22.52
CA GLY A 407 18.01 4.68 23.80
C GLY A 407 17.20 3.68 24.62
N TYR A 408 16.00 3.29 24.18
CA TYR A 408 15.19 2.30 24.88
C TYR A 408 15.69 0.88 24.55
N PRO A 409 16.33 0.17 25.50
CA PRO A 409 16.58 -1.26 25.28
C PRO A 409 15.20 -1.93 25.19
N ARG A 410 15.00 -2.78 24.15
CA ARG A 410 13.90 -3.75 24.20
C ARG A 410 14.04 -4.46 25.52
N ALA A 411 13.00 -4.44 26.36
CA ALA A 411 12.90 -5.38 27.45
C ALA A 411 13.13 -6.77 26.83
N ARG A 412 14.28 -7.33 27.12
CA ARG A 412 14.54 -8.76 26.91
C ARG A 412 13.79 -9.45 28.05
N ASP A 413 12.65 -10.01 27.75
CA ASP A 413 12.03 -11.09 28.49
C ASP A 413 11.65 -12.18 27.51
#